data_ed33c956d56004f06ddc41423cffff70
#
_entry.id   ed33c956d56004f06ddc41423cffff70
#
_cell.length_a   1.000
_cell.length_b   1.000
_cell.length_c   1.000
_cell.angle_alpha   90.00
_cell.angle_beta   90.00
_cell.angle_gamma   90.00
#
_symmetry.space_group_name_H-M   'P 1'
#
loop_
_entity.id
_entity.type
_entity.pdbx_description
1 polymer ?
#
loop_
_entity_poly.entity_id
_entity_poly.type
_entity_poly.pdbx_seq_one_letter_code
_entity_poly.pdbx_strand_id
1 'polypeptide(L)'
;MDYQEGGIYMKKSLTAVLAFGASFGVLAACGSETNSGSEETVITVGTEATYPPFTYKDKGELTGYDIDVLNEAAERAGYTLEFEAMDFKGLVPALDAERIDLIANQMSITPERQEKYSFSDPYAISGAQVIVGSDNEDIQGIDDLEGKVVGSTQGSVYAQMAEEAGAEVKFYKGANQVLQDLQVGRLDAALNDRLFILTELEKTGYDVKAVGDVFNQSQAGFMARQDSDVLEGLNEALAEMKEDGTMEEIGEKYFGEDISQ
;
A
#
# COMPACT_ATOMS: atom_id res chain seq x y z
N MET A 1 -52.68 46.22 -0.04
CA MET A 1 -53.85 45.38 0.00
C MET A 1 -53.44 44.18 0.77
N ASP A 2 -53.52 44.28 2.03
CA ASP A 2 -54.59 43.97 3.01
C ASP A 2 -54.58 42.47 3.36
N TYR A 3 -54.10 42.22 4.57
CA TYR A 3 -54.84 41.90 5.84
C TYR A 3 -55.45 40.48 5.82
N GLN A 4 -55.41 39.65 6.81
CA GLN A 4 -55.50 39.73 8.30
C GLN A 4 -55.17 38.34 8.86
N GLU A 5 -54.46 38.20 9.85
CA GLU A 5 -54.67 38.02 11.31
C GLU A 5 -55.89 37.22 11.77
N GLY A 6 -55.64 36.38 12.74
CA GLY A 6 -56.56 35.82 13.72
C GLY A 6 -56.02 34.51 14.28
N GLY A 7 -55.61 34.30 15.43
CA GLY A 7 -55.75 34.87 16.77
C GLY A 7 -56.71 34.05 17.63
N ILE A 8 -56.23 33.61 18.82
CA ILE A 8 -57.01 33.46 20.09
C ILE A 8 -57.62 32.06 20.35
N TYR A 9 -57.53 31.39 21.44
CA TYR A 9 -57.37 31.46 22.88
C TYR A 9 -57.37 30.05 23.53
N MET A 10 -56.49 29.79 24.40
CA MET A 10 -56.50 29.33 25.80
C MET A 10 -57.78 28.69 26.36
N LYS A 11 -57.67 27.51 26.98
CA LYS A 11 -58.25 27.28 28.31
C LYS A 11 -57.54 26.17 29.11
N LYS A 12 -57.20 26.55 30.30
CA LYS A 12 -56.70 25.72 31.42
C LYS A 12 -57.84 24.91 32.00
N SER A 13 -57.62 23.72 32.48
CA SER A 13 -58.25 23.22 33.71
C SER A 13 -57.35 22.22 34.43
N LEU A 14 -57.15 22.56 35.65
CA LEU A 14 -56.42 21.92 36.73
C LEU A 14 -57.37 20.94 37.43
N THR A 15 -56.96 19.69 37.64
CA THR A 15 -57.55 18.92 38.75
C THR A 15 -56.50 17.92 39.28
N ALA A 16 -56.13 18.12 40.54
CA ALA A 16 -55.33 17.23 41.35
C ALA A 16 -56.22 16.17 42.00
N VAL A 17 -55.75 14.92 42.02
CA VAL A 17 -56.18 13.95 43.06
C VAL A 17 -54.97 13.13 43.48
N LEU A 18 -54.63 13.26 44.79
CA LEU A 18 -53.73 12.39 45.51
C LEU A 18 -54.41 11.04 45.78
N ALA A 19 -53.67 9.93 45.60
CA ALA A 19 -53.90 8.70 46.34
C ALA A 19 -52.57 7.96 46.57
N PHE A 20 -52.35 7.72 47.84
CA PHE A 20 -51.27 6.93 48.46
C PHE A 20 -51.42 5.43 48.12
N GLY A 21 -50.28 4.73 47.91
CA GLY A 21 -50.28 3.28 47.80
C GLY A 21 -48.85 2.72 47.79
N ALA A 22 -48.48 2.07 48.89
CA ALA A 22 -47.17 1.59 49.27
C ALA A 22 -46.66 0.40 48.43
N SER A 23 -45.33 0.34 48.31
CA SER A 23 -44.41 -0.79 48.38
C SER A 23 -44.61 -1.99 47.47
N PHE A 24 -43.66 -2.25 46.57
CA PHE A 24 -42.90 -3.51 46.54
C PHE A 24 -41.66 -3.31 45.68
N GLY A 25 -40.51 -3.43 46.26
CA GLY A 25 -39.25 -3.40 45.56
C GLY A 25 -39.04 -4.65 44.74
N VAL A 26 -38.80 -4.44 43.46
CA VAL A 26 -38.14 -5.43 42.60
C VAL A 26 -36.85 -4.80 42.16
N LEU A 27 -35.74 -5.28 42.72
CA LEU A 27 -34.41 -5.03 42.19
C LEU A 27 -34.34 -5.73 40.80
N ALA A 28 -34.72 -5.03 39.76
CA ALA A 28 -34.26 -5.36 38.43
C ALA A 28 -32.83 -4.90 38.29
N ALA A 29 -31.88 -5.83 38.43
CA ALA A 29 -30.51 -5.66 37.98
C ALA A 29 -30.61 -5.46 36.47
N CYS A 30 -30.60 -4.20 36.02
CA CYS A 30 -30.27 -3.88 34.65
C CYS A 30 -28.77 -4.24 34.52
N GLY A 31 -28.49 -5.44 34.04
CA GLY A 31 -27.22 -5.71 33.39
C GLY A 31 -27.08 -4.71 32.25
N SER A 32 -26.23 -3.71 32.44
CA SER A 32 -25.67 -2.96 31.34
C SER A 32 -24.91 -3.98 30.50
N GLU A 33 -25.54 -4.50 29.48
CA GLU A 33 -24.79 -5.01 28.32
C GLU A 33 -24.04 -3.77 27.81
N THR A 34 -22.81 -3.62 28.24
CA THR A 34 -21.84 -2.83 27.52
C THR A 34 -21.70 -3.53 26.18
N ASN A 35 -22.46 -3.06 25.22
CA ASN A 35 -22.23 -3.32 23.84
C ASN A 35 -20.88 -2.62 23.54
N SER A 36 -19.78 -3.30 23.80
CA SER A 36 -18.48 -2.94 23.24
C SER A 36 -18.56 -3.29 21.76
N GLY A 37 -19.23 -2.41 21.00
CA GLY A 37 -18.97 -2.32 19.60
C GLY A 37 -17.47 -2.01 19.51
N SER A 38 -16.66 -2.97 19.07
CA SER A 38 -15.32 -2.69 18.64
C SER A 38 -15.43 -1.59 17.60
N GLU A 39 -14.91 -0.40 17.88
CA GLU A 39 -14.78 0.62 16.84
C GLU A 39 -13.96 -0.04 15.73
N GLU A 40 -14.54 -0.13 14.56
CA GLU A 40 -13.91 -0.69 13.38
C GLU A 40 -12.71 0.21 13.05
N THR A 41 -11.49 -0.33 13.12
CA THR A 41 -10.28 0.42 12.82
C THR A 41 -10.17 0.57 11.31
N VAL A 42 -10.39 1.78 10.81
CA VAL A 42 -10.24 2.11 9.39
C VAL A 42 -8.83 2.62 9.14
N ILE A 43 -8.14 2.04 8.15
CA ILE A 43 -6.77 2.37 7.76
C ILE A 43 -6.79 2.95 6.34
N THR A 44 -6.30 4.18 6.18
CA THR A 44 -6.12 4.79 4.87
C THR A 44 -4.78 4.37 4.28
N VAL A 45 -4.81 3.66 3.14
CA VAL A 45 -3.65 3.05 2.49
C VAL A 45 -3.28 3.79 1.22
N GLY A 46 -2.05 4.31 1.15
CA GLY A 46 -1.50 4.88 -0.08
C GLY A 46 -0.86 3.83 -0.97
N THR A 47 -1.14 3.90 -2.27
CA THR A 47 -0.55 3.01 -3.27
C THR A 47 -0.44 3.70 -4.62
N GLU A 48 0.43 3.21 -5.51
CA GLU A 48 0.62 3.77 -6.86
C GLU A 48 -0.49 3.33 -7.84
N ALA A 49 -0.99 2.12 -7.68
CA ALA A 49 -2.00 1.50 -8.54
C ALA A 49 -1.62 1.43 -10.05
N THR A 50 -0.31 1.49 -10.37
CA THR A 50 0.26 1.43 -11.73
C THR A 50 1.54 0.61 -11.82
N TYR A 51 1.81 -0.23 -10.81
CA TYR A 51 3.02 -1.05 -10.67
C TYR A 51 2.68 -2.56 -10.58
N PRO A 52 2.27 -3.18 -11.71
CA PRO A 52 2.01 -4.63 -11.74
C PRO A 52 3.30 -5.43 -11.54
N PRO A 53 3.23 -6.63 -10.92
CA PRO A 53 2.04 -7.27 -10.39
C PRO A 53 1.75 -6.92 -8.91
N PHE A 54 2.47 -5.95 -8.32
CA PHE A 54 2.37 -5.60 -6.90
C PHE A 54 1.11 -4.79 -6.59
N THR A 55 0.90 -3.68 -7.30
CA THR A 55 -0.27 -2.81 -7.13
C THR A 55 -0.67 -2.18 -8.46
N TYR A 56 -1.84 -2.51 -8.98
CA TYR A 56 -2.31 -2.02 -10.27
C TYR A 56 -3.84 -2.09 -10.37
N LYS A 57 -4.38 -1.52 -11.44
CA LYS A 57 -5.81 -1.65 -11.74
C LYS A 57 -6.03 -2.66 -12.86
N ASP A 58 -6.82 -3.69 -12.58
CA ASP A 58 -7.40 -4.57 -13.60
C ASP A 58 -8.89 -4.23 -13.76
N LYS A 59 -9.31 -3.90 -15.00
CA LYS A 59 -10.70 -3.50 -15.32
C LYS A 59 -11.28 -2.40 -14.41
N GLY A 60 -10.40 -1.56 -13.84
CA GLY A 60 -10.76 -0.45 -12.97
C GLY A 60 -10.75 -0.78 -11.47
N GLU A 61 -10.60 -2.03 -11.10
CA GLU A 61 -10.48 -2.49 -9.72
C GLU A 61 -9.00 -2.56 -9.29
N LEU A 62 -8.69 -2.12 -8.08
CA LEU A 62 -7.35 -2.19 -7.51
C LEU A 62 -7.06 -3.64 -7.12
N THR A 63 -5.91 -4.15 -7.56
CA THR A 63 -5.46 -5.51 -7.33
C THR A 63 -3.93 -5.58 -7.33
N GLY A 64 -3.37 -6.74 -7.06
CA GLY A 64 -1.93 -7.01 -7.07
C GLY A 64 -1.49 -7.75 -5.83
N TYR A 65 -0.26 -8.21 -5.83
CA TYR A 65 0.31 -8.98 -4.73
C TYR A 65 0.23 -8.24 -3.40
N ASP A 66 0.68 -6.99 -3.36
CA ASP A 66 0.63 -6.16 -2.14
C ASP A 66 -0.79 -5.94 -1.64
N ILE A 67 -1.72 -5.77 -2.58
CA ILE A 67 -3.13 -5.52 -2.28
C ILE A 67 -3.79 -6.77 -1.70
N ASP A 68 -3.52 -7.94 -2.27
CA ASP A 68 -4.08 -9.21 -1.79
C ASP A 68 -3.51 -9.60 -0.43
N VAL A 69 -2.17 -9.44 -0.24
CA VAL A 69 -1.52 -9.69 1.06
C VAL A 69 -2.07 -8.76 2.13
N LEU A 70 -2.21 -7.45 1.82
CA LEU A 70 -2.72 -6.49 2.81
C LEU A 70 -4.20 -6.71 3.13
N ASN A 71 -5.03 -7.02 2.13
CA ASN A 71 -6.45 -7.30 2.37
C ASN A 71 -6.64 -8.50 3.29
N GLU A 72 -5.93 -9.59 3.03
CA GLU A 72 -5.98 -10.80 3.86
C GLU A 72 -5.48 -10.51 5.30
N ALA A 73 -4.33 -9.82 5.41
CA ALA A 73 -3.79 -9.46 6.73
C ALA A 73 -4.74 -8.54 7.51
N ALA A 74 -5.36 -7.56 6.84
CA ALA A 74 -6.32 -6.65 7.46
C ALA A 74 -7.60 -7.35 7.88
N GLU A 75 -8.12 -8.30 7.08
CA GLU A 75 -9.29 -9.11 7.44
C GLU A 75 -9.03 -9.90 8.72
N ARG A 76 -7.86 -10.56 8.84
CA ARG A 76 -7.46 -11.29 10.04
C ARG A 76 -7.29 -10.38 11.27
N ALA A 77 -6.73 -9.19 11.06
CA ALA A 77 -6.54 -8.20 12.12
C ALA A 77 -7.83 -7.45 12.51
N GLY A 78 -8.94 -7.62 11.76
CA GLY A 78 -10.20 -6.91 11.98
C GLY A 78 -10.15 -5.44 11.57
N TYR A 79 -9.34 -5.08 10.58
CA TYR A 79 -9.20 -3.74 10.03
C TYR A 79 -9.99 -3.57 8.74
N THR A 80 -10.50 -2.35 8.52
CA THR A 80 -11.11 -1.93 7.26
C THR A 80 -10.12 -1.05 6.50
N LEU A 81 -9.95 -1.28 5.19
CA LEU A 81 -9.00 -0.55 4.36
C LEU A 81 -9.71 0.43 3.42
N GLU A 82 -9.17 1.66 3.35
CA GLU A 82 -9.53 2.67 2.34
C GLU A 82 -8.27 2.99 1.52
N PHE A 83 -8.32 2.77 0.18
CA PHE A 83 -7.16 2.97 -0.67
C PHE A 83 -7.17 4.33 -1.37
N GLU A 84 -6.04 5.06 -1.27
CA GLU A 84 -5.74 6.27 -2.05
C GLU A 84 -4.65 6.01 -3.08
N ALA A 85 -4.98 6.16 -4.38
CA ALA A 85 -4.02 6.03 -5.46
C ALA A 85 -3.32 7.36 -5.76
N MET A 86 -1.98 7.35 -5.83
CA MET A 86 -1.16 8.53 -6.13
C MET A 86 0.18 8.14 -6.77
N ASP A 87 0.90 9.11 -7.38
CA ASP A 87 2.27 8.85 -7.90
C ASP A 87 3.19 8.38 -6.76
N PHE A 88 4.11 7.45 -7.02
CA PHE A 88 5.03 6.86 -6.03
C PHE A 88 5.72 7.91 -5.15
N LYS A 89 6.25 8.97 -5.76
CA LYS A 89 6.92 10.07 -5.03
C LYS A 89 6.01 10.84 -4.07
N GLY A 90 4.71 10.69 -4.19
CA GLY A 90 3.70 11.33 -3.33
C GLY A 90 3.36 10.52 -2.07
N LEU A 91 3.70 9.22 -2.04
CA LEU A 91 3.32 8.31 -0.96
C LEU A 91 3.93 8.73 0.38
N VAL A 92 5.25 8.90 0.44
CA VAL A 92 5.94 9.30 1.68
C VAL A 92 5.48 10.69 2.17
N PRO A 93 5.41 11.74 1.35
CA PRO A 93 4.83 13.02 1.77
C PRO A 93 3.38 12.93 2.25
N ALA A 94 2.56 12.03 1.70
CA ALA A 94 1.19 11.82 2.17
C ALA A 94 1.14 11.15 3.54
N LEU A 95 2.04 10.19 3.80
CA LEU A 95 2.22 9.55 5.10
C LEU A 95 2.69 10.54 6.17
N ASP A 96 3.68 11.40 5.83
CA ASP A 96 4.19 12.45 6.72
C ASP A 96 3.13 13.51 7.06
N ALA A 97 2.25 13.79 6.11
CA ALA A 97 1.14 14.73 6.28
C ALA A 97 -0.12 14.11 6.92
N GLU A 98 -0.04 12.86 7.38
CA GLU A 98 -1.14 12.11 8.00
C GLU A 98 -2.39 11.99 7.10
N ARG A 99 -2.20 12.06 5.77
CA ARG A 99 -3.29 11.85 4.81
C ARG A 99 -3.57 10.38 4.57
N ILE A 100 -2.55 9.55 4.77
CA ILE A 100 -2.62 8.09 4.76
C ILE A 100 -1.94 7.56 6.01
N ASP A 101 -2.32 6.36 6.43
CA ASP A 101 -1.79 5.70 7.62
C ASP A 101 -0.73 4.68 7.27
N LEU A 102 -0.83 4.09 6.08
CA LEU A 102 0.01 2.99 5.61
C LEU A 102 0.35 3.17 4.13
N ILE A 103 1.52 2.69 3.71
CA ILE A 103 1.89 2.54 2.31
C ILE A 103 2.00 1.06 1.96
N ALA A 104 1.26 0.63 0.92
CA ALA A 104 1.36 -0.67 0.29
C ALA A 104 1.78 -0.49 -1.17
N ASN A 105 3.08 -0.62 -1.46
CA ASN A 105 3.66 -0.37 -2.78
C ASN A 105 5.08 -0.94 -2.91
N GLN A 106 5.26 -2.19 -2.51
CA GLN A 106 6.56 -2.88 -2.50
C GLN A 106 7.68 -2.02 -1.88
N MET A 107 7.37 -1.39 -0.74
CA MET A 107 8.32 -0.48 -0.10
C MET A 107 9.50 -1.23 0.48
N SER A 108 10.67 -1.03 -0.13
CA SER A 108 11.93 -1.63 0.36
C SER A 108 12.23 -1.17 1.77
N ILE A 109 12.47 -2.12 2.65
CA ILE A 109 12.95 -1.89 4.02
C ILE A 109 14.44 -1.54 3.92
N THR A 110 14.79 -0.29 4.20
CA THR A 110 16.18 0.17 4.22
C THR A 110 16.52 0.81 5.55
N PRO A 111 17.80 0.77 5.98
CA PRO A 111 18.21 1.43 7.22
C PRO A 111 17.83 2.91 7.28
N GLU A 112 17.99 3.64 6.17
CA GLU A 112 17.65 5.06 6.08
C GLU A 112 16.14 5.30 6.32
N ARG A 113 15.27 4.44 5.75
CA ARG A 113 13.83 4.54 5.94
C ARG A 113 13.43 4.15 7.36
N GLN A 114 14.06 3.11 7.94
CA GLN A 114 13.80 2.66 9.30
C GLN A 114 14.20 3.69 10.38
N GLU A 115 15.06 4.64 10.06
CA GLU A 115 15.34 5.77 10.98
C GLU A 115 14.13 6.69 11.19
N LYS A 116 13.18 6.73 10.25
CA LYS A 116 12.05 7.68 10.23
C LYS A 116 10.67 7.02 10.25
N TYR A 117 10.60 5.75 9.84
CA TYR A 117 9.35 5.02 9.64
C TYR A 117 9.44 3.63 10.25
N SER A 118 8.29 3.09 10.61
CA SER A 118 8.14 1.68 10.96
C SER A 118 7.68 0.87 9.75
N PHE A 119 8.03 -0.40 9.75
CA PHE A 119 7.63 -1.35 8.73
C PHE A 119 6.97 -2.56 9.36
N SER A 120 6.06 -3.19 8.63
CA SER A 120 5.62 -4.54 8.96
C SER A 120 6.78 -5.53 8.84
N ASP A 121 6.57 -6.74 9.32
CA ASP A 121 7.41 -7.87 8.94
C ASP A 121 7.46 -7.99 7.41
N PRO A 122 8.59 -8.45 6.85
CA PRO A 122 8.72 -8.56 5.40
C PRO A 122 7.69 -9.55 4.82
N TYR A 123 7.02 -9.13 3.76
CA TYR A 123 6.08 -9.99 3.02
C TYR A 123 6.60 -10.39 1.62
N ALA A 124 7.69 -9.79 1.15
CA ALA A 124 8.31 -10.13 -0.12
C ALA A 124 9.84 -9.97 -0.06
N ILE A 125 10.55 -10.86 -0.73
CA ILE A 125 12.00 -10.81 -0.94
C ILE A 125 12.27 -10.72 -2.43
N SER A 126 13.05 -9.73 -2.85
CA SER A 126 13.40 -9.51 -4.23
C SER A 126 14.82 -8.94 -4.35
N GLY A 127 15.15 -8.33 -5.48
CA GLY A 127 16.42 -7.66 -5.71
C GLY A 127 16.34 -6.74 -6.93
N ALA A 128 17.39 -5.97 -7.13
CA ALA A 128 17.53 -5.07 -8.27
C ALA A 128 18.10 -5.80 -9.49
N GLN A 129 17.69 -5.39 -10.68
CA GLN A 129 18.27 -5.86 -11.93
C GLN A 129 18.25 -4.75 -12.98
N VAL A 130 19.26 -4.76 -13.87
CA VAL A 130 19.39 -3.83 -14.99
C VAL A 130 18.58 -4.33 -16.18
N ILE A 131 17.92 -3.40 -16.87
CA ILE A 131 17.14 -3.65 -18.08
C ILE A 131 17.74 -2.80 -19.20
N VAL A 132 17.88 -3.40 -20.38
CA VAL A 132 18.37 -2.71 -21.60
C VAL A 132 17.50 -3.04 -22.79
N GLY A 133 17.65 -2.31 -23.89
CA GLY A 133 17.06 -2.70 -25.17
C GLY A 133 17.53 -4.11 -25.58
N SER A 134 16.67 -4.87 -26.25
CA SER A 134 16.98 -6.28 -26.61
C SER A 134 18.24 -6.43 -27.49
N ASP A 135 18.54 -5.40 -28.29
CA ASP A 135 19.71 -5.32 -29.18
C ASP A 135 20.98 -4.79 -28.48
N ASN A 136 20.88 -4.34 -27.21
CA ASN A 136 22.05 -3.84 -26.48
C ASN A 136 23.00 -4.97 -26.11
N GLU A 137 24.30 -4.78 -26.38
CA GLU A 137 25.39 -5.69 -26.00
C GLU A 137 26.48 -5.03 -25.15
N ASP A 138 26.39 -3.71 -24.96
CA ASP A 138 27.42 -2.93 -24.29
C ASP A 138 27.26 -2.91 -22.75
N ILE A 139 26.01 -2.94 -22.25
CA ILE A 139 25.68 -2.93 -20.83
C ILE A 139 25.34 -4.35 -20.40
N GLN A 140 26.13 -4.90 -19.48
CA GLN A 140 25.97 -6.26 -18.97
C GLN A 140 25.58 -6.28 -17.47
N GLY A 141 25.55 -5.13 -16.79
CA GLY A 141 25.22 -5.02 -15.38
C GLY A 141 25.35 -3.62 -14.82
N ILE A 142 25.27 -3.50 -13.49
CA ILE A 142 25.31 -2.23 -12.77
C ILE A 142 26.63 -1.47 -12.99
N ASP A 143 27.73 -2.18 -13.12
CA ASP A 143 29.06 -1.60 -13.26
C ASP A 143 29.27 -0.86 -14.61
N ASP A 144 28.43 -1.12 -15.60
CA ASP A 144 28.48 -0.49 -16.92
C ASP A 144 27.64 0.78 -17.02
N LEU A 145 26.98 1.20 -15.92
CA LEU A 145 26.05 2.34 -15.94
C LEU A 145 26.71 3.70 -15.79
N GLU A 146 28.02 3.79 -15.49
CA GLU A 146 28.72 5.07 -15.37
C GLU A 146 28.59 5.90 -16.67
N GLY A 147 28.05 7.11 -16.54
CA GLY A 147 27.81 8.04 -17.65
C GLY A 147 26.70 7.64 -18.62
N LYS A 148 25.94 6.58 -18.36
CA LYS A 148 24.77 6.16 -19.14
C LYS A 148 23.50 6.89 -18.69
N VAL A 149 22.56 7.10 -19.62
CA VAL A 149 21.25 7.65 -19.31
C VAL A 149 20.34 6.52 -18.84
N VAL A 150 20.06 6.48 -17.54
CA VAL A 150 19.28 5.40 -16.89
C VAL A 150 17.91 5.92 -16.44
N GLY A 151 16.84 5.23 -16.84
CA GLY A 151 15.49 5.54 -16.37
C GLY A 151 15.17 4.86 -15.07
N SER A 152 14.55 5.58 -14.12
CA SER A 152 14.00 5.00 -12.90
C SER A 152 12.85 5.84 -12.32
N THR A 153 12.05 5.23 -11.43
CA THR A 153 10.95 5.92 -10.75
C THR A 153 11.50 6.88 -9.70
N GLN A 154 11.04 8.13 -9.72
CA GLN A 154 11.50 9.16 -8.80
C GLN A 154 11.22 8.79 -7.34
N GLY A 155 12.27 8.78 -6.49
CA GLY A 155 12.20 8.46 -5.07
C GLY A 155 12.31 6.95 -4.75
N SER A 156 12.52 6.11 -5.77
CA SER A 156 12.79 4.68 -5.56
C SER A 156 14.24 4.44 -5.14
N VAL A 157 14.48 3.30 -4.48
CA VAL A 157 15.83 2.83 -4.17
C VAL A 157 16.63 2.51 -5.44
N TYR A 158 15.94 2.14 -6.52
CA TYR A 158 16.57 1.84 -7.81
C TYR A 158 17.13 3.11 -8.47
N ALA A 159 16.44 4.25 -8.33
CA ALA A 159 16.97 5.54 -8.78
C ALA A 159 18.26 5.91 -8.03
N GLN A 160 18.26 5.74 -6.71
CA GLN A 160 19.46 5.98 -5.89
C GLN A 160 20.61 5.06 -6.29
N MET A 161 20.36 3.75 -6.49
CA MET A 161 21.40 2.82 -6.93
C MET A 161 21.99 3.21 -8.29
N ALA A 162 21.16 3.67 -9.23
CA ALA A 162 21.66 4.14 -10.52
C ALA A 162 22.51 5.41 -10.39
N GLU A 163 22.15 6.36 -9.52
CA GLU A 163 22.97 7.53 -9.22
C GLU A 163 24.30 7.14 -8.57
N GLU A 164 24.30 6.20 -7.63
CA GLU A 164 25.51 5.67 -6.96
C GLU A 164 26.42 4.95 -7.94
N ALA A 165 25.89 4.32 -9.00
CA ALA A 165 26.62 3.72 -10.09
C ALA A 165 27.19 4.75 -11.10
N GLY A 166 26.97 6.06 -10.87
CA GLY A 166 27.47 7.13 -11.73
C GLY A 166 26.64 7.37 -13.00
N ALA A 167 25.41 6.87 -13.05
CA ALA A 167 24.51 7.09 -14.18
C ALA A 167 23.92 8.51 -14.19
N GLU A 168 23.55 9.01 -15.38
CA GLU A 168 22.66 10.15 -15.54
C GLU A 168 21.23 9.67 -15.40
N VAL A 169 20.60 9.89 -14.23
CA VAL A 169 19.27 9.35 -13.96
C VAL A 169 18.18 10.25 -14.51
N LYS A 170 17.34 9.70 -15.40
CA LYS A 170 16.10 10.32 -15.86
C LYS A 170 14.92 9.82 -15.05
N PHE A 171 14.28 10.72 -14.33
CA PHE A 171 13.18 10.40 -13.41
C PHE A 171 11.84 10.32 -14.10
N TYR A 172 11.06 9.30 -13.75
CA TYR A 172 9.72 9.04 -14.22
C TYR A 172 8.74 8.97 -13.04
N LYS A 173 7.44 9.06 -13.34
CA LYS A 173 6.38 8.92 -12.34
C LYS A 173 6.13 7.46 -11.96
N GLY A 174 6.35 6.54 -12.89
CA GLY A 174 6.14 5.11 -12.71
C GLY A 174 6.96 4.27 -13.68
N ALA A 175 7.18 3.01 -13.35
CA ALA A 175 8.09 2.10 -14.04
C ALA A 175 7.68 1.79 -15.48
N ASN A 176 6.39 1.71 -15.79
CA ASN A 176 5.92 1.45 -17.16
C ASN A 176 6.34 2.53 -18.15
N GLN A 177 6.42 3.80 -17.73
CA GLN A 177 6.91 4.88 -18.59
C GLN A 177 8.41 4.75 -18.89
N VAL A 178 9.17 4.21 -17.92
CA VAL A 178 10.60 3.90 -18.11
C VAL A 178 10.77 2.86 -19.21
N LEU A 179 10.04 1.74 -19.16
CA LEU A 179 10.11 0.68 -20.17
C LEU A 179 9.70 1.18 -21.55
N GLN A 180 8.68 2.05 -21.64
CA GLN A 180 8.27 2.66 -22.90
C GLN A 180 9.37 3.52 -23.52
N ASP A 181 10.09 4.31 -22.75
CA ASP A 181 11.19 5.15 -23.24
C ASP A 181 12.44 4.31 -23.53
N LEU A 182 12.68 3.24 -22.77
CA LEU A 182 13.81 2.33 -22.99
C LEU A 182 13.68 1.59 -24.34
N GLN A 183 12.51 0.99 -24.62
CA GLN A 183 12.31 0.22 -25.86
C GLN A 183 12.46 1.04 -27.16
N VAL A 184 12.29 2.38 -27.06
CA VAL A 184 12.46 3.28 -28.21
C VAL A 184 13.81 3.99 -28.22
N GLY A 185 14.76 3.55 -27.40
CA GLY A 185 16.14 4.03 -27.37
C GLY A 185 16.32 5.45 -26.82
N ARG A 186 15.40 5.94 -25.98
CA ARG A 186 15.53 7.23 -25.28
C ARG A 186 16.32 7.13 -23.97
N LEU A 187 16.60 5.91 -23.57
CA LEU A 187 17.39 5.53 -22.40
C LEU A 187 18.40 4.47 -22.85
N ASP A 188 19.56 4.47 -22.24
CA ASP A 188 20.57 3.41 -22.43
C ASP A 188 20.22 2.16 -21.60
N ALA A 189 19.69 2.37 -20.39
CA ALA A 189 19.25 1.32 -19.48
C ALA A 189 18.10 1.78 -18.58
N ALA A 190 17.56 0.85 -17.83
CA ALA A 190 16.69 1.09 -16.69
C ALA A 190 17.11 0.21 -15.52
N LEU A 191 16.74 0.61 -14.30
CA LEU A 191 16.96 -0.16 -13.09
C LEU A 191 15.66 -0.29 -12.32
N ASN A 192 15.28 -1.54 -11.98
CA ASN A 192 14.06 -1.82 -11.24
C ASN A 192 14.15 -3.17 -10.52
N ASP A 193 13.05 -3.53 -9.85
CA ASP A 193 12.87 -4.82 -9.19
C ASP A 193 12.83 -5.98 -10.20
N ARG A 194 13.50 -7.10 -9.86
CA ARG A 194 13.54 -8.27 -10.74
C ARG A 194 12.16 -8.88 -11.00
N LEU A 195 11.29 -8.94 -9.97
CA LEU A 195 9.96 -9.55 -10.11
C LEU A 195 9.05 -8.70 -11.01
N PHE A 196 9.13 -7.37 -10.88
CA PHE A 196 8.49 -6.45 -11.82
C PHE A 196 8.97 -6.69 -13.25
N ILE A 197 10.30 -6.75 -13.44
CA ILE A 197 10.92 -6.95 -14.76
C ILE A 197 10.44 -8.24 -15.39
N LEU A 198 10.56 -9.38 -14.68
CA LEU A 198 10.16 -10.69 -15.20
C LEU A 198 8.70 -10.69 -15.65
N THR A 199 7.81 -10.17 -14.81
CA THR A 199 6.38 -10.15 -15.09
C THR A 199 6.02 -9.25 -16.28
N GLU A 200 6.65 -8.07 -16.36
CA GLU A 200 6.36 -7.13 -17.45
C GLU A 200 6.97 -7.58 -18.78
N LEU A 201 8.16 -8.20 -18.79
CA LEU A 201 8.74 -8.77 -20.00
C LEU A 201 7.87 -9.87 -20.61
N GLU A 202 7.28 -10.73 -19.77
CA GLU A 202 6.39 -11.80 -20.23
C GLU A 202 5.06 -11.29 -20.79
N LYS A 203 4.48 -10.24 -20.17
CA LYS A 203 3.12 -9.76 -20.46
C LYS A 203 3.03 -8.71 -21.58
N THR A 204 4.01 -7.82 -21.65
CA THR A 204 3.87 -6.60 -22.48
C THR A 204 4.51 -6.70 -23.85
N GLY A 205 5.45 -7.65 -24.04
CA GLY A 205 6.18 -7.78 -25.29
C GLY A 205 7.06 -6.57 -25.62
N TYR A 206 7.51 -5.82 -24.64
CA TYR A 206 8.51 -4.77 -24.82
C TYR A 206 9.79 -5.36 -25.39
N ASP A 207 10.40 -4.65 -26.33
CA ASP A 207 11.67 -5.06 -26.95
C ASP A 207 12.86 -4.67 -26.04
N VAL A 208 12.88 -5.28 -24.86
CA VAL A 208 13.89 -5.08 -23.81
C VAL A 208 14.26 -6.40 -23.16
N LYS A 209 15.40 -6.46 -22.51
CA LYS A 209 15.87 -7.64 -21.75
C LYS A 209 16.52 -7.25 -20.43
N ALA A 210 16.41 -8.14 -19.45
CA ALA A 210 17.20 -8.07 -18.23
C ALA A 210 18.63 -8.50 -18.49
N VAL A 211 19.61 -7.84 -17.86
CA VAL A 211 21.04 -8.17 -17.95
C VAL A 211 21.68 -8.18 -16.58
N GLY A 212 22.78 -8.93 -16.48
CA GLY A 212 23.53 -9.12 -15.24
C GLY A 212 22.78 -9.95 -14.20
N ASP A 213 23.47 -10.24 -13.11
CA ASP A 213 22.89 -10.93 -11.97
C ASP A 213 21.92 -10.01 -11.21
N VAL A 214 20.96 -10.61 -10.52
CA VAL A 214 20.16 -9.91 -9.53
C VAL A 214 21.07 -9.52 -8.36
N PHE A 215 21.03 -8.26 -7.97
CA PHE A 215 21.89 -7.74 -6.92
C PHE A 215 21.07 -6.98 -5.88
N ASN A 216 21.72 -6.64 -4.75
CA ASN A 216 21.09 -5.92 -3.65
C ASN A 216 19.75 -6.51 -3.25
N GLN A 217 19.79 -7.79 -2.79
CA GLN A 217 18.58 -8.44 -2.27
C GLN A 217 17.92 -7.52 -1.23
N SER A 218 16.64 -7.28 -1.39
CA SER A 218 15.83 -6.40 -0.56
C SER A 218 14.57 -7.09 -0.06
N GLN A 219 14.11 -6.65 1.08
CA GLN A 219 12.83 -7.03 1.66
C GLN A 219 11.84 -5.89 1.50
N ALA A 220 10.59 -6.23 1.20
CA ALA A 220 9.49 -5.28 1.17
C ALA A 220 8.58 -5.47 2.39
N GLY A 221 8.12 -4.35 2.95
CA GLY A 221 7.19 -4.29 4.07
C GLY A 221 6.17 -3.18 3.88
N PHE A 222 5.03 -3.26 4.56
CA PHE A 222 4.10 -2.14 4.66
C PHE A 222 4.71 -1.07 5.54
N MET A 223 4.73 0.18 5.05
CA MET A 223 5.41 1.28 5.73
C MET A 223 4.42 2.20 6.42
N ALA A 224 4.65 2.51 7.68
CA ALA A 224 3.84 3.39 8.51
C ALA A 224 4.70 4.42 9.25
N ARG A 225 4.07 5.42 9.89
CA ARG A 225 4.76 6.32 10.83
C ARG A 225 5.32 5.54 12.03
N GLN A 226 6.34 6.05 12.70
CA GLN A 226 7.07 5.32 13.75
C GLN A 226 6.18 4.83 14.90
N ASP A 227 5.22 5.60 15.33
CA ASP A 227 4.37 5.28 16.49
C ASP A 227 3.01 4.69 16.08
N SER A 228 2.95 3.98 14.94
CA SER A 228 1.71 3.42 14.42
C SER A 228 1.38 2.07 15.05
N ASP A 229 0.23 1.97 15.70
CA ASP A 229 -0.27 0.73 16.32
C ASP A 229 -0.79 -0.29 15.28
N VAL A 230 -0.95 0.13 14.01
CA VAL A 230 -1.53 -0.68 12.94
C VAL A 230 -0.66 -1.89 12.60
N LEU A 231 0.67 -1.75 12.74
CA LEU A 231 1.62 -2.78 12.32
C LEU A 231 1.59 -4.02 13.22
N GLU A 232 1.21 -3.90 14.50
CA GLU A 232 1.17 -5.04 15.41
C GLU A 232 0.18 -6.10 14.92
N GLY A 233 -1.07 -5.71 14.67
CA GLY A 233 -2.09 -6.64 14.15
C GLY A 233 -1.77 -7.17 12.75
N LEU A 234 -1.19 -6.34 11.88
CA LEU A 234 -0.75 -6.80 10.56
C LEU A 234 0.39 -7.82 10.65
N ASN A 235 1.35 -7.66 11.57
CA ASN A 235 2.45 -8.60 11.76
C ASN A 235 1.97 -9.94 12.31
N GLU A 236 1.03 -9.95 13.26
CA GLU A 236 0.39 -11.19 13.73
C GLU A 236 -0.29 -11.92 12.57
N ALA A 237 -1.06 -11.20 11.74
CA ALA A 237 -1.72 -11.77 10.58
C ALA A 237 -0.72 -12.29 9.52
N LEU A 238 0.35 -11.53 9.22
CA LEU A 238 1.39 -11.97 8.28
C LEU A 238 2.10 -13.25 8.77
N ALA A 239 2.33 -13.38 10.08
CA ALA A 239 2.92 -14.59 10.65
C ALA A 239 1.97 -15.79 10.50
N GLU A 240 0.68 -15.63 10.77
CA GLU A 240 -0.34 -16.66 10.55
C GLU A 240 -0.42 -17.07 9.07
N MET A 241 -0.42 -16.09 8.13
CA MET A 241 -0.46 -16.34 6.69
C MET A 241 0.77 -17.12 6.20
N LYS A 242 1.94 -16.91 6.81
CA LYS A 242 3.15 -17.71 6.52
C LYS A 242 3.03 -19.13 7.06
N GLU A 243 2.45 -19.29 8.25
CA GLU A 243 2.31 -20.60 8.90
C GLU A 243 1.27 -21.49 8.19
N ASP A 244 0.16 -20.91 7.73
CA ASP A 244 -0.93 -21.67 7.11
C ASP A 244 -0.80 -21.81 5.58
N GLY A 245 0.22 -21.20 4.96
CA GLY A 245 0.52 -21.29 3.53
C GLY A 245 -0.19 -20.26 2.64
N THR A 246 -0.98 -19.35 3.22
CA THR A 246 -1.69 -18.30 2.46
C THR A 246 -0.71 -17.38 1.72
N MET A 247 0.45 -17.06 2.32
CA MET A 247 1.49 -16.27 1.66
C MET A 247 2.03 -16.95 0.41
N GLU A 248 2.29 -18.26 0.48
CA GLU A 248 2.72 -19.07 -0.66
C GLU A 248 1.66 -19.07 -1.76
N GLU A 249 0.38 -19.28 -1.43
CA GLU A 249 -0.72 -19.27 -2.40
C GLU A 249 -0.83 -17.91 -3.15
N ILE A 250 -0.69 -16.80 -2.43
CA ILE A 250 -0.70 -15.47 -3.04
C ILE A 250 0.55 -15.26 -3.90
N GLY A 251 1.73 -15.69 -3.45
CA GLY A 251 2.98 -15.64 -4.21
C GLY A 251 2.89 -16.42 -5.53
N GLU A 252 2.43 -17.67 -5.46
CA GLU A 252 2.22 -18.51 -6.64
C GLU A 252 1.24 -17.89 -7.65
N LYS A 253 0.17 -17.25 -7.19
CA LYS A 253 -0.81 -16.58 -8.04
C LYS A 253 -0.19 -15.51 -8.94
N TYR A 254 0.77 -14.73 -8.42
CA TYR A 254 1.34 -13.59 -9.13
C TYR A 254 2.68 -13.87 -9.80
N PHE A 255 3.50 -14.76 -9.22
CA PHE A 255 4.89 -15.00 -9.59
C PHE A 255 5.20 -16.46 -9.95
N GLY A 256 4.29 -17.40 -9.65
CA GLY A 256 4.54 -18.82 -9.82
C GLY A 256 5.51 -19.41 -8.80
N GLU A 257 5.83 -18.65 -7.75
CA GLU A 257 6.71 -19.05 -6.64
C GLU A 257 6.34 -18.30 -5.35
N ASP A 258 6.71 -18.85 -4.18
CA ASP A 258 6.67 -18.11 -2.92
C ASP A 258 7.83 -17.11 -2.86
N ILE A 259 7.50 -15.84 -2.72
CA ILE A 259 8.46 -14.73 -2.62
C ILE A 259 8.56 -14.16 -1.20
N SER A 260 7.91 -14.79 -0.21
CA SER A 260 7.83 -14.29 1.17
C SER A 260 8.98 -14.78 2.06
N GLN A 261 9.82 -15.70 1.56
CA GLN A 261 10.89 -16.39 2.30
C GLN A 261 12.26 -16.20 1.66
#